data_769a6d17acb7b409dc65d8a95f30f93e
#
_entry.id   769a6d17acb7b409dc65d8a95f30f93e
#
_cell.length_a   1.000
_cell.length_b   1.000
_cell.length_c   1.000
_cell.angle_alpha   90.00
_cell.angle_beta   90.00
_cell.angle_gamma   90.00
#
_symmetry.space_group_name_H-M   'P 1'
#
loop_
_entity.id
_entity.type
_entity.pdbx_description
1 polymer ?
#
loop_
_entity_poly.entity_id
_entity_poly.type
_entity_poly.pdbx_seq_one_letter_code
_entity_poly.pdbx_strand_id
1 'polypeptide(L)'
;MKRKKIALVGCGRIAKRHSELLGFNQIKGAKLVSVCDNVIDKAKKIAKQFGISAYDNMDEMMESELIDVVVVLTPSGLHAEHVINLSKYGKHIMVEKPMALTVEDTESMIYACDENNIKLFVIKQNRFNVPVVKLKETLN
;
A
#
# COMPACT_ATOMS: atom_id res chain seq x y z
N MET A 1 4.36 -22.10 -2.09
CA MET A 1 3.90 -21.07 -1.14
C MET A 1 2.83 -20.22 -1.80
N LYS A 2 1.70 -20.05 -1.14
CA LYS A 2 0.61 -19.21 -1.66
C LYS A 2 1.04 -17.74 -1.68
N ARG A 3 0.95 -17.08 -2.85
CA ARG A 3 1.32 -15.66 -2.98
C ARG A 3 0.29 -14.77 -2.29
N LYS A 4 0.78 -13.76 -1.57
CA LYS A 4 -0.06 -12.72 -0.96
C LYS A 4 -0.65 -11.83 -2.05
N LYS A 5 -1.94 -11.56 -1.94
CA LYS A 5 -2.69 -10.72 -2.88
C LYS A 5 -2.61 -9.27 -2.43
N ILE A 6 -2.04 -8.43 -3.28
CA ILE A 6 -1.75 -7.02 -2.99
C ILE A 6 -2.67 -6.13 -3.84
N ALA A 7 -3.30 -5.16 -3.21
CA ALA A 7 -4.02 -4.08 -3.88
C ALA A 7 -3.33 -2.74 -3.65
N LEU A 8 -3.40 -1.84 -4.62
CA LEU A 8 -2.87 -0.48 -4.51
C LEU A 8 -4.02 0.53 -4.44
N VAL A 9 -3.94 1.45 -3.51
CA VAL A 9 -4.80 2.64 -3.42
C VAL A 9 -3.97 3.87 -3.71
N GLY A 10 -4.31 4.58 -4.78
CA GLY A 10 -3.51 5.63 -5.38
C GLY A 10 -2.70 5.12 -6.57
N CYS A 11 -2.99 5.67 -7.75
CA CYS A 11 -2.36 5.30 -9.03
C CYS A 11 -1.55 6.47 -9.62
N GLY A 12 -0.95 7.27 -8.76
CA GLY A 12 -0.09 8.37 -9.14
C GLY A 12 1.34 7.92 -9.48
N ARG A 13 2.27 8.86 -9.39
CA ARG A 13 3.68 8.66 -9.77
C ARG A 13 4.37 7.49 -9.08
N ILE A 14 4.22 7.36 -7.76
CA ILE A 14 4.88 6.29 -7.00
C ILE A 14 4.27 4.92 -7.27
N ALA A 15 2.99 4.87 -7.64
CA ALA A 15 2.29 3.64 -7.96
C ALA A 15 2.89 2.91 -9.18
N LYS A 16 3.51 3.63 -10.11
CA LYS A 16 4.21 3.03 -11.24
C LYS A 16 5.26 2.03 -10.75
N ARG A 17 6.11 2.43 -9.81
CA ARG A 17 7.17 1.57 -9.26
C ARG A 17 6.59 0.36 -8.54
N HIS A 18 5.60 0.56 -7.70
CA HIS A 18 4.95 -0.52 -6.95
C HIS A 18 4.23 -1.51 -7.87
N SER A 19 3.48 -1.00 -8.85
CA SER A 19 2.74 -1.84 -9.79
C SER A 19 3.67 -2.66 -10.69
N GLU A 20 4.78 -2.09 -11.13
CA GLU A 20 5.78 -2.81 -11.93
C GLU A 20 6.46 -3.92 -11.13
N LEU A 21 6.88 -3.65 -9.90
CA LEU A 21 7.52 -4.67 -9.03
C LEU A 21 6.59 -5.85 -8.76
N LEU A 22 5.33 -5.59 -8.50
CA LEU A 22 4.32 -6.62 -8.22
C LEU A 22 3.80 -7.27 -9.51
N GLY A 23 3.47 -6.47 -10.52
CA GLY A 23 2.87 -6.92 -11.77
C GLY A 23 3.82 -7.75 -12.64
N PHE A 24 5.11 -7.42 -12.65
CA PHE A 24 6.14 -8.22 -13.32
C PHE A 24 6.69 -9.36 -12.43
N ASN A 25 6.04 -9.65 -11.31
CA ASN A 25 6.40 -10.75 -10.39
C ASN A 25 7.84 -10.66 -9.86
N GLN A 26 8.39 -9.46 -9.71
CA GLN A 26 9.73 -9.24 -9.16
C GLN A 26 9.79 -9.44 -7.63
N ILE A 27 8.63 -9.41 -6.96
CA ILE A 27 8.54 -9.69 -5.52
C ILE A 27 8.06 -11.12 -5.31
N LYS A 28 8.97 -11.96 -4.84
CA LYS A 28 8.66 -13.36 -4.54
C LYS A 28 7.60 -13.44 -3.42
N GLY A 29 6.57 -14.24 -3.64
CA GLY A 29 5.51 -14.46 -2.66
C GLY A 29 4.40 -13.40 -2.65
N ALA A 30 4.42 -12.43 -3.58
CA ALA A 30 3.36 -11.43 -3.75
C ALA A 30 2.85 -11.39 -5.19
N LYS A 31 1.62 -10.90 -5.37
CA LYS A 31 1.04 -10.60 -6.67
C LYS A 31 0.08 -9.42 -6.59
N LEU A 32 0.06 -8.60 -7.63
CA LEU A 32 -0.91 -7.52 -7.79
C LEU A 32 -2.27 -8.10 -8.22
N VAL A 33 -3.35 -7.68 -7.57
CA VAL A 33 -4.70 -8.16 -7.90
C VAL A 33 -5.67 -7.05 -8.29
N SER A 34 -5.51 -5.85 -7.76
CA SER A 34 -6.37 -4.71 -8.08
C SER A 34 -5.71 -3.38 -7.77
N VAL A 35 -6.22 -2.33 -8.39
CA VAL A 35 -5.79 -0.95 -8.15
C VAL A 35 -7.01 -0.03 -8.06
N CYS A 36 -6.89 1.03 -7.25
CA CYS A 36 -7.92 2.03 -7.04
C CYS A 36 -7.36 3.45 -7.12
N ASP A 37 -8.07 4.34 -7.80
CA ASP A 37 -7.78 5.77 -7.82
C ASP A 37 -9.10 6.52 -8.05
N ASN A 38 -9.33 7.63 -7.35
CA ASN A 38 -10.53 8.44 -7.57
C ASN A 38 -10.62 9.01 -9.00
N VAL A 39 -9.51 9.06 -9.73
CA VAL A 39 -9.48 9.27 -11.17
C VAL A 39 -9.36 7.91 -11.85
N ILE A 40 -10.51 7.34 -12.23
CA ILE A 40 -10.60 5.96 -12.74
C ILE A 40 -9.65 5.67 -13.91
N ASP A 41 -9.37 6.62 -14.76
CA ASP A 41 -8.47 6.44 -15.91
C ASP A 41 -7.02 6.12 -15.47
N LYS A 42 -6.58 6.64 -14.32
CA LYS A 42 -5.28 6.29 -13.75
C LYS A 42 -5.24 4.82 -13.31
N ALA A 43 -6.30 4.36 -12.66
CA ALA A 43 -6.43 2.95 -12.26
C ALA A 43 -6.53 2.03 -13.48
N LYS A 44 -7.36 2.38 -14.47
CA LYS A 44 -7.52 1.61 -15.70
C LYS A 44 -6.22 1.44 -16.48
N LYS A 45 -5.38 2.47 -16.51
CA LYS A 45 -4.07 2.41 -17.18
C LYS A 45 -3.17 1.32 -16.59
N ILE A 46 -3.08 1.25 -15.29
CA ILE A 46 -2.30 0.21 -14.59
C ILE A 46 -2.97 -1.15 -14.74
N ALA A 47 -4.28 -1.21 -14.53
CA ALA A 47 -5.05 -2.45 -14.62
C ALA A 47 -4.93 -3.11 -16.00
N LYS A 48 -4.99 -2.33 -17.08
CA LYS A 48 -4.80 -2.81 -18.46
C LYS A 48 -3.41 -3.39 -18.68
N GLN A 49 -2.38 -2.77 -18.12
CA GLN A 49 -1.00 -3.24 -18.26
C GLN A 49 -0.79 -4.64 -17.65
N PHE A 50 -1.43 -4.93 -16.54
CA PHE A 50 -1.21 -6.16 -15.78
C PHE A 50 -2.40 -7.15 -15.80
N GLY A 51 -3.47 -6.83 -16.51
CA GLY A 51 -4.64 -7.70 -16.60
C GLY A 51 -5.37 -7.89 -15.27
N ILE A 52 -5.52 -6.81 -14.50
CA ILE A 52 -6.16 -6.79 -13.18
C ILE A 52 -7.35 -5.84 -13.15
N SER A 53 -8.09 -5.81 -12.05
CA SER A 53 -9.28 -4.96 -11.87
C SER A 53 -8.91 -3.54 -11.48
N ALA A 54 -9.67 -2.56 -11.98
CA ALA A 54 -9.57 -1.14 -11.63
C ALA A 54 -10.84 -0.66 -10.94
N TYR A 55 -10.67 0.16 -9.92
CA TYR A 55 -11.75 0.74 -9.12
C TYR A 55 -11.54 2.24 -8.94
N ASP A 56 -12.64 3.00 -8.81
CA ASP A 56 -12.63 4.41 -8.40
C ASP A 56 -13.09 4.61 -6.94
N ASN A 57 -13.50 3.51 -6.30
CA ASN A 57 -13.95 3.48 -4.92
C ASN A 57 -13.22 2.39 -4.13
N MET A 58 -12.59 2.77 -3.02
CA MET A 58 -11.82 1.84 -2.19
C MET A 58 -12.70 0.76 -1.54
N ASP A 59 -13.87 1.15 -1.06
CA ASP A 59 -14.77 0.21 -0.38
C ASP A 59 -15.25 -0.87 -1.36
N GLU A 60 -15.63 -0.47 -2.57
CA GLU A 60 -16.02 -1.41 -3.64
C GLU A 60 -14.89 -2.40 -3.95
N MET A 61 -13.65 -1.90 -4.07
CA MET A 61 -12.49 -2.76 -4.31
C MET A 61 -12.30 -3.76 -3.17
N MET A 62 -12.34 -3.30 -1.92
CA MET A 62 -12.13 -4.15 -0.75
C MET A 62 -13.21 -5.21 -0.57
N GLU A 63 -14.46 -4.91 -0.96
CA GLU A 63 -15.59 -5.83 -0.90
C GLU A 63 -15.60 -6.83 -2.06
N SER A 64 -15.11 -6.44 -3.22
CA SER A 64 -15.16 -7.25 -4.46
C SER A 64 -13.96 -8.16 -4.65
N GLU A 65 -12.81 -7.84 -4.04
CA GLU A 65 -11.55 -8.53 -4.31
C GLU A 65 -11.03 -9.30 -3.09
N LEU A 66 -10.38 -10.44 -3.36
CA LEU A 66 -9.65 -11.17 -2.33
C LEU A 66 -8.27 -10.53 -2.14
N ILE A 67 -8.13 -9.72 -1.11
CA ILE A 67 -6.92 -8.96 -0.78
C ILE A 67 -6.34 -9.46 0.55
N ASP A 68 -5.03 -9.62 0.61
CA ASP A 68 -4.29 -9.89 1.86
C ASP A 68 -3.67 -8.63 2.44
N VAL A 69 -3.15 -7.75 1.56
CA VAL A 69 -2.50 -6.49 1.93
C VAL A 69 -2.93 -5.38 0.98
N VAL A 70 -3.30 -4.23 1.53
CA VAL A 70 -3.55 -3.02 0.76
C VAL A 70 -2.41 -2.02 0.97
N VAL A 71 -1.93 -1.42 -0.12
CA VAL A 71 -0.84 -0.43 -0.10
C VAL A 71 -1.41 0.95 -0.41
N VAL A 72 -1.27 1.88 0.54
CA VAL A 72 -1.76 3.25 0.41
C VAL A 72 -0.66 4.13 -0.16
N LEU A 73 -0.88 4.63 -1.37
CA LEU A 73 0.05 5.43 -2.19
C LEU A 73 -0.55 6.79 -2.55
N THR A 74 -1.56 7.22 -1.85
CA THR A 74 -2.26 8.48 -2.06
C THR A 74 -1.44 9.67 -1.55
N PRO A 75 -1.85 10.93 -1.80
CA PRO A 75 -1.17 12.09 -1.25
C PRO A 75 -1.01 12.02 0.27
N SER A 76 0.10 12.53 0.79
CA SER A 76 0.49 12.41 2.20
C SER A 76 -0.58 12.86 3.20
N GLY A 77 -1.31 13.93 2.87
CA GLY A 77 -2.40 14.45 3.71
C GLY A 77 -3.63 13.55 3.80
N LEU A 78 -3.73 12.53 2.96
CA LEU A 78 -4.84 11.58 2.94
C LEU A 78 -4.47 10.21 3.55
N HIS A 79 -3.23 10.00 3.94
CA HIS A 79 -2.78 8.70 4.45
C HIS A 79 -3.56 8.26 5.69
N ALA A 80 -3.71 9.14 6.67
CA ALA A 80 -4.43 8.82 7.91
C ALA A 80 -5.89 8.44 7.64
N GLU A 81 -6.61 9.26 6.89
CA GLU A 81 -8.00 9.00 6.51
C GLU A 81 -8.14 7.66 5.79
N HIS A 82 -7.32 7.41 4.78
CA HIS A 82 -7.39 6.18 4.00
C HIS A 82 -7.02 4.93 4.82
N VAL A 83 -5.97 4.99 5.63
CA VAL A 83 -5.58 3.87 6.49
C VAL A 83 -6.68 3.55 7.51
N ILE A 84 -7.22 4.56 8.17
CA ILE A 84 -8.31 4.38 9.15
C ILE A 84 -9.53 3.76 8.48
N ASN A 85 -9.95 4.29 7.32
CA ASN A 85 -11.09 3.76 6.58
C ASN A 85 -10.87 2.30 6.11
N LEU A 86 -9.67 1.96 5.67
CA LEU A 86 -9.33 0.62 5.19
C LEU A 86 -9.15 -0.40 6.32
N SER A 87 -8.83 0.03 7.54
CA SER A 87 -8.58 -0.85 8.67
C SER A 87 -9.77 -1.75 9.03
N LYS A 88 -11.00 -1.29 8.79
CA LYS A 88 -12.25 -2.03 9.07
C LYS A 88 -12.38 -3.35 8.29
N TYR A 89 -11.65 -3.51 7.19
CA TYR A 89 -11.70 -4.73 6.36
C TYR A 89 -10.85 -5.89 6.89
N GLY A 90 -10.08 -5.68 7.96
CA GLY A 90 -9.27 -6.73 8.57
C GLY A 90 -8.11 -7.21 7.69
N LYS A 91 -7.64 -6.39 6.75
CA LYS A 91 -6.49 -6.67 5.90
C LYS A 91 -5.29 -5.86 6.36
N HIS A 92 -4.08 -6.42 6.22
CA HIS A 92 -2.87 -5.68 6.56
C HIS A 92 -2.69 -4.48 5.63
N ILE A 93 -2.10 -3.41 6.16
CA ILE A 93 -1.92 -2.16 5.42
C ILE A 93 -0.43 -1.78 5.37
N MET A 94 0.03 -1.39 4.19
CA MET A 94 1.29 -0.69 4.01
C MET A 94 0.98 0.73 3.57
N VAL A 95 1.69 1.71 4.10
CA VAL A 95 1.52 3.12 3.73
C VAL A 95 2.87 3.72 3.29
N GLU A 96 2.83 4.53 2.23
CA GLU A 96 4.01 5.29 1.79
C GLU A 96 4.40 6.36 2.82
N LYS A 97 5.68 6.71 2.80
CA LYS A 97 6.21 7.80 3.61
C LYS A 97 5.74 9.17 3.04
N PRO A 98 5.59 10.17 3.88
CA PRO A 98 5.56 10.10 5.33
C PRO A 98 4.30 9.36 5.80
N MET A 99 4.38 8.64 6.90
CA MET A 99 3.24 7.88 7.44
C MET A 99 2.00 8.76 7.60
N ALA A 100 2.19 9.94 8.20
CA ALA A 100 1.20 10.98 8.38
C ALA A 100 1.87 12.34 8.48
N LEU A 101 1.09 13.42 8.51
CA LEU A 101 1.60 14.79 8.64
C LEU A 101 1.67 15.27 10.10
N THR A 102 0.96 14.61 11.01
CA THR A 102 0.92 14.93 12.44
C THR A 102 1.11 13.67 13.29
N VAL A 103 1.52 13.88 14.55
CA VAL A 103 1.62 12.79 15.52
C VAL A 103 0.23 12.24 15.87
N GLU A 104 -0.76 13.11 15.99
CA GLU A 104 -2.18 12.72 16.24
C GLU A 104 -2.69 11.76 15.16
N ASP A 105 -2.46 12.09 13.90
CA ASP A 105 -2.86 11.22 12.78
C ASP A 105 -2.15 9.86 12.86
N THR A 106 -0.85 9.87 13.16
CA THR A 106 -0.07 8.64 13.33
C THR A 106 -0.65 7.75 14.44
N GLU A 107 -0.96 8.32 15.59
CA GLU A 107 -1.55 7.61 16.73
C GLU A 107 -2.93 7.04 16.37
N SER A 108 -3.76 7.83 15.66
CA SER A 108 -5.08 7.40 15.20
C SER A 108 -4.99 6.23 14.21
N MET A 109 -4.02 6.25 13.30
CA MET A 109 -3.77 5.15 12.36
C MET A 109 -3.38 3.86 13.09
N ILE A 110 -2.44 3.96 14.02
CA ILE A 110 -1.98 2.83 14.83
C ILE A 110 -3.15 2.25 15.64
N TYR A 111 -3.90 3.10 16.33
CA TYR A 111 -5.06 2.69 17.11
C TYR A 111 -6.09 1.95 16.24
N ALA A 112 -6.46 2.51 15.09
CA ALA A 112 -7.44 1.88 14.19
C ALA A 112 -6.97 0.50 13.69
N CYS A 113 -5.68 0.36 13.38
CA CYS A 113 -5.12 -0.93 12.97
C CYS A 113 -5.08 -1.95 14.11
N ASP A 114 -4.70 -1.53 15.31
CA ASP A 114 -4.68 -2.39 16.50
C ASP A 114 -6.08 -2.88 16.87
N GLU A 115 -7.08 -1.98 16.87
CA GLU A 115 -8.48 -2.35 17.13
C GLU A 115 -9.03 -3.39 16.14
N ASN A 116 -8.54 -3.39 14.90
CA ASN A 116 -8.94 -4.33 13.87
C ASN A 116 -8.01 -5.56 13.75
N ASN A 117 -7.05 -5.72 14.66
CA ASN A 117 -6.06 -6.82 14.68
C ASN A 117 -5.28 -6.96 13.37
N ILE A 118 -4.94 -5.86 12.74
CA ILE A 118 -4.14 -5.81 11.53
C ILE A 118 -2.78 -5.17 11.77
N LYS A 119 -1.82 -5.50 10.92
CA LYS A 119 -0.49 -4.88 10.93
C LYS A 119 -0.45 -3.68 10.00
N LEU A 120 0.17 -2.60 10.47
CA LEU A 120 0.47 -1.40 9.71
C LEU A 120 1.97 -1.30 9.47
N PHE A 121 2.37 -1.21 8.21
CA PHE A 121 3.77 -1.09 7.79
C PHE A 121 3.98 0.26 7.12
N VAL A 122 5.05 0.95 7.46
CA VAL A 122 5.48 2.18 6.78
C VAL A 122 6.63 1.87 5.84
N ILE A 123 6.52 2.31 4.59
CA ILE A 123 7.55 2.10 3.57
C ILE A 123 8.70 3.08 3.81
N LYS A 124 9.89 2.54 4.00
CA LYS A 124 11.16 3.28 4.20
C LYS A 124 12.14 2.86 3.11
N GLN A 125 12.01 3.45 1.92
CA GLN A 125 12.76 3.01 0.72
C GLN A 125 14.29 3.02 0.90
N ASN A 126 14.83 3.94 1.67
CA ASN A 126 16.27 4.07 1.87
C ASN A 126 16.85 3.07 2.89
N ARG A 127 16.01 2.37 3.66
CA ARG A 127 16.45 1.47 4.74
C ARG A 127 17.41 0.39 4.27
N PHE A 128 17.23 -0.09 3.07
CA PHE A 128 18.01 -1.17 2.46
C PHE A 128 19.01 -0.70 1.40
N ASN A 129 19.19 0.61 1.24
CA ASN A 129 20.22 1.13 0.37
C ASN A 129 21.60 0.78 0.91
N VAL A 130 22.53 0.41 0.03
CA VAL A 130 23.86 -0.05 0.40
C VAL A 130 24.58 0.86 1.39
N PRO A 131 24.63 2.21 1.21
CA PRO A 131 25.25 3.09 2.19
C PRO A 131 24.60 3.02 3.58
N VAL A 132 23.28 2.92 3.66
CA VAL A 132 22.54 2.86 4.93
C VAL A 132 22.76 1.53 5.64
N VAL A 133 22.76 0.43 4.90
CA VAL A 133 23.08 -0.91 5.45
C VAL A 133 24.49 -0.92 6.00
N LYS A 134 25.46 -0.39 5.23
CA LYS A 134 26.86 -0.30 5.65
C LYS A 134 27.05 0.53 6.91
N LEU A 135 26.40 1.69 6.98
CA LEU A 135 26.43 2.55 8.17
C LEU A 135 25.89 1.81 9.40
N LYS A 136 24.77 1.11 9.27
CA LYS A 136 24.18 0.31 10.35
C LYS A 136 25.12 -0.78 10.85
N GLU A 137 25.76 -1.51 9.94
CA GLU A 137 26.74 -2.54 10.30
C GLU A 137 27.94 -1.97 11.07
N THR A 138 28.36 -0.74 10.72
CA THR A 138 29.51 -0.08 11.36
C THR A 138 29.15 0.44 12.78
N LEU A 139 27.88 0.77 13.03
CA LEU A 139 27.42 1.30 14.33
C LEU A 139 27.01 0.21 15.32
N ASN A 140 26.88 -1.02 14.88
CA ASN A 140 26.60 -2.19 15.72
C ASN A 140 27.89 -2.95 16.06
#